data_23ad2b8684d797efb04a9da7b82e6912
#
_entry.id   23ad2b8684d797efb04a9da7b82e6912
#
_cell.length_a   1.000
_cell.length_b   1.000
_cell.length_c   1.000
_cell.angle_alpha   90.00
_cell.angle_beta   90.00
_cell.angle_gamma   90.00
#
_symmetry.space_group_name_H-M   'P 1'
#
loop_
_entity.id
_entity.type
_entity.pdbx_description
1 polymer ?
#
loop_
_entity_poly.entity_id
_entity_poly.type
_entity_poly.pdbx_seq_one_letter_code
_entity_poly.pdbx_strand_id
1 'polypeptide(L)'
;MLWIRSIFATSINQSSSGMKSYNKKFVYSICLVSAMGGLLFGYDWVVIGGAKPFYELYFGIADSPTMQGLAMSVALLGCLIGAMVAGMMADRYGRKPLLLISAFIFLSSAYATGAFSVFGWFLAARFLGGIGIGIASGLSPMYIAEVAPTSIRGKLVSLNQLTIVLGILGAQIANWLIAEPIPADF
;
A
#
# COMPACT_ATOMS: atom_id res chain seq x y z
N MET A 1 -0.69 35.33 33.72
CA MET A 1 -1.52 34.11 33.74
C MET A 1 -2.91 34.29 33.09
N LEU A 2 -3.50 35.45 33.08
CA LEU A 2 -4.81 35.78 32.46
C LEU A 2 -4.77 35.82 30.93
N TRP A 3 -3.64 36.14 30.30
CA TRP A 3 -3.49 36.28 28.85
C TRP A 3 -3.53 34.93 28.11
N ILE A 4 -3.02 33.87 28.72
CA ILE A 4 -3.07 32.50 28.14
C ILE A 4 -4.50 31.95 28.13
N ARG A 5 -5.31 32.28 29.18
CA ARG A 5 -6.72 31.88 29.22
C ARG A 5 -7.57 32.56 28.12
N SER A 6 -7.28 33.82 27.75
CA SER A 6 -8.01 34.51 26.69
C SER A 6 -7.72 33.94 25.33
N ILE A 7 -6.46 33.56 25.04
CA ILE A 7 -6.09 32.92 23.76
C ILE A 7 -6.75 31.56 23.62
N PHE A 8 -6.74 30.75 24.71
CA PHE A 8 -7.43 29.45 24.69
C PHE A 8 -8.95 29.58 24.56
N ALA A 9 -9.58 30.56 25.25
CA ALA A 9 -11.00 30.80 25.14
C ALA A 9 -11.41 31.27 23.74
N THR A 10 -10.59 32.09 23.08
CA THR A 10 -10.85 32.60 21.73
C THR A 10 -10.66 31.47 20.71
N SER A 11 -9.67 30.58 20.88
CA SER A 11 -9.46 29.44 19.99
C SER A 11 -10.57 28.39 20.10
N ILE A 12 -11.11 28.18 21.31
CA ILE A 12 -12.24 27.24 21.53
C ILE A 12 -13.55 27.80 20.93
N ASN A 13 -13.76 29.11 20.99
CA ASN A 13 -14.98 29.73 20.47
C ASN A 13 -14.97 29.86 18.92
N GLN A 14 -13.80 29.94 18.29
CA GLN A 14 -13.68 29.85 16.82
C GLN A 14 -13.88 28.44 16.30
N SER A 15 -13.62 27.41 17.11
CA SER A 15 -13.84 26.00 16.74
C SER A 15 -15.32 25.61 16.64
N SER A 16 -16.23 26.34 17.29
CA SER A 16 -17.66 25.97 17.35
C SER A 16 -18.54 26.63 16.25
N SER A 17 -18.05 27.64 15.55
CA SER A 17 -18.89 28.43 14.63
C SER A 17 -18.70 28.15 13.14
N GLY A 18 -17.94 27.12 12.74
CA GLY A 18 -17.58 26.87 11.34
C GLY A 18 -17.59 25.44 10.85
N MET A 19 -18.33 24.50 11.47
CA MET A 19 -18.48 23.17 10.88
C MET A 19 -19.37 23.27 9.65
N LYS A 20 -18.77 23.54 8.49
CA LYS A 20 -19.42 23.29 7.20
C LYS A 20 -19.91 21.85 7.21
N SER A 21 -21.20 21.64 7.03
CA SER A 21 -21.80 20.33 6.88
C SER A 21 -21.17 19.64 5.67
N TYR A 22 -20.24 18.70 5.92
CA TYR A 22 -19.63 17.88 4.88
C TYR A 22 -20.40 16.57 4.72
N ASN A 23 -20.44 16.06 3.50
CA ASN A 23 -21.04 14.75 3.26
C ASN A 23 -20.14 13.65 3.83
N LYS A 24 -20.51 13.17 5.03
CA LYS A 24 -19.75 12.13 5.75
C LYS A 24 -19.53 10.88 4.88
N LYS A 25 -20.57 10.43 4.18
CA LYS A 25 -20.50 9.23 3.33
C LYS A 25 -19.45 9.40 2.23
N PHE A 26 -19.38 10.57 1.61
CA PHE A 26 -18.42 10.87 0.55
C PHE A 26 -16.99 10.87 1.08
N VAL A 27 -16.74 11.50 2.23
CA VAL A 27 -15.40 11.50 2.87
C VAL A 27 -14.96 10.09 3.26
N TYR A 28 -15.83 9.30 3.88
CA TYR A 28 -15.53 7.91 4.22
C TYR A 28 -15.23 7.07 2.98
N SER A 29 -16.00 7.22 1.89
CA SER A 29 -15.75 6.49 0.65
C SER A 29 -14.39 6.83 0.03
N ILE A 30 -14.02 8.12 -0.04
CA ILE A 30 -12.72 8.53 -0.56
C ILE A 30 -11.58 7.97 0.29
N CYS A 31 -11.70 8.07 1.62
CA CYS A 31 -10.68 7.55 2.54
C CYS A 31 -10.56 6.03 2.44
N LEU A 32 -11.67 5.32 2.29
CA LEU A 32 -11.66 3.86 2.12
C LEU A 32 -10.97 3.46 0.82
N VAL A 33 -11.34 4.10 -0.31
CA VAL A 33 -10.70 3.83 -1.61
C VAL A 33 -9.20 4.13 -1.54
N SER A 34 -8.80 5.24 -0.91
CA SER A 34 -7.37 5.55 -0.71
C SER A 34 -6.68 4.51 0.16
N ALA A 35 -7.33 4.02 1.23
CA ALA A 35 -6.79 3.01 2.13
C ALA A 35 -6.59 1.63 1.45
N MET A 36 -7.24 1.37 0.29
CA MET A 36 -6.97 0.15 -0.49
C MET A 36 -5.51 0.06 -0.95
N GLY A 37 -4.79 1.19 -1.07
CA GLY A 37 -3.34 1.17 -1.27
C GLY A 37 -2.59 0.46 -0.15
N GLY A 38 -3.02 0.63 1.09
CA GLY A 38 -2.50 -0.10 2.25
C GLY A 38 -2.80 -1.61 2.17
N LEU A 39 -4.02 -1.98 1.77
CA LEU A 39 -4.40 -3.38 1.59
C LEU A 39 -3.52 -4.08 0.56
N LEU A 40 -3.28 -3.44 -0.60
CA LEU A 40 -2.41 -3.99 -1.64
C LEU A 40 -0.97 -4.16 -1.14
N PHE A 41 -0.44 -3.20 -0.38
CA PHE A 41 0.88 -3.30 0.24
C PHE A 41 0.97 -4.51 1.17
N GLY A 42 0.01 -4.68 2.09
CA GLY A 42 -0.01 -5.82 3.02
C GLY A 42 -0.17 -7.17 2.32
N TYR A 43 -1.00 -7.23 1.27
CA TYR A 43 -1.25 -8.42 0.49
C TYR A 43 0.00 -8.87 -0.29
N ASP A 44 0.62 -7.97 -1.07
CA ASP A 44 1.76 -8.31 -1.93
C ASP A 44 2.95 -8.83 -1.13
N TRP A 45 3.20 -8.23 0.04
CA TRP A 45 4.30 -8.62 0.91
C TRP A 45 4.22 -10.07 1.38
N VAL A 46 3.03 -10.55 1.69
CA VAL A 46 2.81 -11.88 2.26
C VAL A 46 2.57 -12.92 1.18
N VAL A 47 1.87 -12.58 0.10
CA VAL A 47 1.52 -13.55 -0.95
C VAL A 47 2.76 -14.10 -1.64
N ILE A 48 3.80 -13.26 -1.84
CA ILE A 48 5.05 -13.73 -2.47
C ILE A 48 5.80 -14.74 -1.59
N GLY A 49 5.72 -14.58 -0.26
CA GLY A 49 6.29 -15.55 0.69
C GLY A 49 5.64 -16.93 0.59
N GLY A 50 4.32 -16.98 0.46
CA GLY A 50 3.59 -18.24 0.25
C GLY A 50 3.78 -18.83 -1.15
N ALA A 51 4.00 -18.00 -2.16
CA ALA A 51 4.29 -18.45 -3.51
C ALA A 51 5.75 -18.96 -3.69
N LYS A 52 6.60 -18.81 -2.67
CA LYS A 52 8.04 -19.13 -2.74
C LYS A 52 8.31 -20.54 -3.23
N PRO A 53 7.74 -21.64 -2.68
CA PRO A 53 8.02 -22.99 -3.12
C PRO A 53 7.70 -23.21 -4.61
N PHE A 54 6.64 -22.57 -5.10
CA PHE A 54 6.18 -22.73 -6.47
C PHE A 54 7.11 -22.06 -7.50
N TYR A 55 7.47 -20.80 -7.30
CA TYR A 55 8.33 -20.11 -8.27
C TYR A 55 9.79 -20.59 -8.18
N GLU A 56 10.26 -21.09 -7.05
CA GLU A 56 11.60 -21.68 -6.91
C GLU A 56 11.73 -22.94 -7.77
N LEU A 57 10.72 -23.80 -7.75
CA LEU A 57 10.66 -24.99 -8.61
C LEU A 57 10.49 -24.60 -10.07
N TYR A 58 9.58 -23.67 -10.36
CA TYR A 58 9.28 -23.24 -11.73
C TYR A 58 10.48 -22.63 -12.46
N PHE A 59 11.26 -21.81 -11.78
CA PHE A 59 12.46 -21.16 -12.34
C PHE A 59 13.74 -21.96 -12.12
N GLY A 60 13.70 -23.09 -11.41
CA GLY A 60 14.86 -23.94 -11.12
C GLY A 60 15.91 -23.23 -10.24
N ILE A 61 15.46 -22.39 -9.30
CA ILE A 61 16.34 -21.59 -8.41
C ILE A 61 16.39 -22.15 -6.98
N ALA A 62 15.84 -23.34 -6.75
CA ALA A 62 15.77 -23.95 -5.42
C ALA A 62 17.16 -24.11 -4.77
N ASP A 63 18.19 -24.42 -5.57
CA ASP A 63 19.58 -24.60 -5.11
C ASP A 63 20.41 -23.32 -5.04
N SER A 64 19.81 -22.14 -5.36
CA SER A 64 20.53 -20.87 -5.41
C SER A 64 19.97 -19.85 -4.40
N PRO A 65 20.51 -19.76 -3.17
CA PRO A 65 20.08 -18.80 -2.16
C PRO A 65 20.13 -17.33 -2.63
N THR A 66 21.10 -17.01 -3.49
CA THR A 66 21.24 -15.66 -4.07
C THR A 66 20.06 -15.29 -4.96
N MET A 67 19.62 -16.19 -5.83
CA MET A 67 18.47 -15.95 -6.73
C MET A 67 17.16 -15.88 -5.94
N GLN A 68 17.01 -16.72 -4.92
CA GLN A 68 15.87 -16.65 -3.98
C GLN A 68 15.83 -15.31 -3.25
N GLY A 69 16.97 -14.85 -2.73
CA GLY A 69 17.12 -13.56 -2.08
C GLY A 69 16.77 -12.40 -3.02
N LEU A 70 17.21 -12.44 -4.28
CA LEU A 70 16.87 -11.46 -5.31
C LEU A 70 15.37 -11.43 -5.61
N ALA A 71 14.74 -12.59 -5.77
CA ALA A 71 13.30 -12.69 -6.02
C ALA A 71 12.46 -12.03 -4.92
N MET A 72 12.89 -12.17 -3.66
CA MET A 72 12.23 -11.54 -2.51
C MET A 72 12.54 -10.06 -2.36
N SER A 73 13.81 -9.65 -2.56
CA SER A 73 14.27 -8.31 -2.23
C SER A 73 14.08 -7.27 -3.34
N VAL A 74 13.96 -7.69 -4.62
CA VAL A 74 13.88 -6.77 -5.75
C VAL A 74 12.70 -5.80 -5.66
N ALA A 75 11.57 -6.26 -5.16
CA ALA A 75 10.39 -5.41 -4.94
C ALA A 75 10.61 -4.35 -3.86
N LEU A 76 11.44 -4.65 -2.83
CA LEU A 76 11.83 -3.67 -1.81
C LEU A 76 12.67 -2.53 -2.41
N LEU A 77 13.59 -2.85 -3.30
CA LEU A 77 14.37 -1.82 -4.01
C LEU A 77 13.46 -0.93 -4.84
N GLY A 78 12.49 -1.52 -5.53
CA GLY A 78 11.45 -0.77 -6.24
C GLY A 78 10.63 0.12 -5.29
N CYS A 79 10.21 -0.42 -4.15
CA CYS A 79 9.46 0.31 -3.13
C CYS A 79 10.24 1.50 -2.57
N LEU A 80 11.54 1.34 -2.30
CA LEU A 80 12.41 2.43 -1.86
C LEU A 80 12.43 3.56 -2.88
N ILE A 81 12.66 3.25 -4.16
CA ILE A 81 12.68 4.26 -5.23
C ILE A 81 11.31 4.91 -5.38
N GLY A 82 10.24 4.12 -5.38
CA GLY A 82 8.87 4.63 -5.45
C GLY A 82 8.53 5.60 -4.32
N ALA A 83 8.92 5.27 -3.09
CA ALA A 83 8.70 6.13 -1.93
C ALA A 83 9.50 7.44 -2.01
N MET A 84 10.76 7.40 -2.46
CA MET A 84 11.59 8.60 -2.64
C MET A 84 11.00 9.56 -3.69
N VAL A 85 10.51 9.01 -4.80
CA VAL A 85 9.95 9.80 -5.90
C VAL A 85 8.53 10.30 -5.58
N ALA A 86 7.78 9.56 -4.78
CA ALA A 86 6.39 9.86 -4.44
C ALA A 86 6.21 11.27 -3.85
N GLY A 87 7.06 11.68 -2.92
CA GLY A 87 6.99 13.01 -2.30
C GLY A 87 7.12 14.13 -3.32
N MET A 88 8.19 14.12 -4.12
CA MET A 88 8.47 15.13 -5.13
C MET A 88 7.37 15.21 -6.21
N MET A 89 6.89 14.07 -6.66
CA MET A 89 5.84 14.02 -7.67
C MET A 89 4.47 14.42 -7.11
N ALA A 90 4.18 14.10 -5.85
CA ALA A 90 2.93 14.46 -5.20
C ALA A 90 2.74 15.97 -5.07
N ASP A 91 3.82 16.70 -4.83
CA ASP A 91 3.78 18.16 -4.74
C ASP A 91 3.56 18.82 -6.11
N ARG A 92 4.05 18.19 -7.19
CA ARG A 92 3.94 18.72 -8.56
C ARG A 92 2.63 18.34 -9.26
N TYR A 93 2.20 17.10 -9.14
CA TYR A 93 1.06 16.55 -9.89
C TYR A 93 -0.18 16.31 -9.02
N GLY A 94 -0.03 16.41 -7.71
CA GLY A 94 -1.09 16.13 -6.75
C GLY A 94 -1.18 14.63 -6.38
N ARG A 95 -1.83 14.36 -5.26
CA ARG A 95 -1.87 13.02 -4.64
C ARG A 95 -2.76 12.04 -5.42
N LYS A 96 -3.94 12.49 -5.86
CA LYS A 96 -4.93 11.64 -6.53
C LYS A 96 -4.44 11.03 -7.86
N PRO A 97 -3.84 11.80 -8.80
CA PRO A 97 -3.32 11.22 -10.04
C PRO A 97 -2.22 10.20 -9.79
N LEU A 98 -1.33 10.47 -8.83
CA LEU A 98 -0.26 9.53 -8.49
C LEU A 98 -0.78 8.22 -7.90
N LEU A 99 -1.80 8.26 -7.06
CA LEU A 99 -2.45 7.04 -6.55
C LEU A 99 -3.07 6.21 -7.68
N LEU A 100 -3.65 6.85 -8.68
CA LEU A 100 -4.17 6.15 -9.86
C LEU A 100 -3.05 5.54 -10.71
N ILE A 101 -1.97 6.28 -10.93
CA ILE A 101 -0.78 5.79 -11.65
C ILE A 101 -0.15 4.61 -10.91
N SER A 102 0.00 4.71 -9.58
CA SER A 102 0.55 3.62 -8.77
C SER A 102 -0.31 2.36 -8.83
N ALA A 103 -1.63 2.51 -8.80
CA ALA A 103 -2.56 1.39 -8.93
C ALA A 103 -2.44 0.71 -10.32
N PHE A 104 -2.28 1.51 -11.38
CA PHE A 104 -2.08 0.98 -12.74
C PHE A 104 -0.73 0.26 -12.89
N ILE A 105 0.35 0.83 -12.35
CA ILE A 105 1.68 0.20 -12.34
C ILE A 105 1.61 -1.13 -11.57
N PHE A 106 0.96 -1.16 -10.43
CA PHE A 106 0.83 -2.37 -9.63
C PHE A 106 0.00 -3.44 -10.36
N LEU A 107 -1.12 -3.07 -10.95
CA LEU A 107 -1.98 -3.99 -11.71
C LEU A 107 -1.22 -4.62 -12.90
N SER A 108 -0.50 -3.80 -13.68
CA SER A 108 0.29 -4.27 -14.81
C SER A 108 1.44 -5.18 -14.38
N SER A 109 2.10 -4.84 -13.27
CA SER A 109 3.16 -5.65 -12.66
C SER A 109 2.63 -6.99 -12.15
N ALA A 110 1.49 -7.01 -11.47
CA ALA A 110 0.88 -8.24 -10.97
C ALA A 110 0.55 -9.20 -12.11
N TYR A 111 -0.04 -8.68 -13.20
CA TYR A 111 -0.30 -9.47 -14.40
C TYR A 111 1.00 -9.99 -15.05
N ALA A 112 2.00 -9.12 -15.20
CA ALA A 112 3.29 -9.47 -15.79
C ALA A 112 4.04 -10.53 -14.97
N THR A 113 4.00 -10.42 -13.64
CA THR A 113 4.61 -11.40 -12.71
C THR A 113 4.06 -12.82 -12.92
N GLY A 114 2.74 -12.93 -13.18
CA GLY A 114 2.10 -14.23 -13.46
C GLY A 114 2.26 -14.72 -14.90
N ALA A 115 2.52 -13.81 -15.86
CA ALA A 115 2.56 -14.15 -17.29
C ALA A 115 3.97 -14.53 -17.78
N PHE A 116 5.04 -14.05 -17.15
CA PHE A 116 6.40 -14.26 -17.63
C PHE A 116 7.01 -15.58 -17.16
N SER A 117 7.52 -16.33 -18.12
CA SER A 117 8.22 -17.61 -17.88
C SER A 117 9.74 -17.45 -17.71
N VAL A 118 10.30 -16.26 -17.94
CA VAL A 118 11.73 -15.96 -17.80
C VAL A 118 12.00 -15.24 -16.50
N PHE A 119 12.90 -15.77 -15.68
CA PHE A 119 13.22 -15.23 -14.36
C PHE A 119 13.59 -13.73 -14.34
N GLY A 120 14.37 -13.27 -15.35
CA GLY A 120 14.73 -11.86 -15.47
C GLY A 120 13.52 -10.93 -15.66
N TRP A 121 12.55 -11.32 -16.46
CA TRP A 121 11.31 -10.56 -16.65
C TRP A 121 10.40 -10.60 -15.42
N PHE A 122 10.37 -11.73 -14.72
CA PHE A 122 9.72 -11.84 -13.41
C PHE A 122 10.29 -10.82 -12.40
N LEU A 123 11.63 -10.73 -12.30
CA LEU A 123 12.30 -9.75 -11.42
C LEU A 123 11.98 -8.31 -11.84
N ALA A 124 11.99 -8.00 -13.15
CA ALA A 124 11.64 -6.67 -13.65
C ALA A 124 10.20 -6.29 -13.31
N ALA A 125 9.26 -7.23 -13.48
CA ALA A 125 7.86 -7.03 -13.11
C ALA A 125 7.73 -6.77 -11.60
N ARG A 126 8.39 -7.56 -10.75
CA ARG A 126 8.41 -7.37 -9.29
C ARG A 126 8.98 -6.00 -8.88
N PHE A 127 10.06 -5.57 -9.56
CA PHE A 127 10.63 -4.25 -9.33
C PHE A 127 9.65 -3.11 -9.65
N LEU A 128 8.96 -3.19 -10.79
CA LEU A 128 7.94 -2.21 -11.18
C LEU A 128 6.76 -2.20 -10.20
N GLY A 129 6.31 -3.37 -9.77
CA GLY A 129 5.28 -3.50 -8.73
C GLY A 129 5.70 -2.84 -7.43
N GLY A 130 6.95 -3.06 -7.02
CA GLY A 130 7.55 -2.39 -5.88
C GLY A 130 7.48 -0.87 -5.97
N ILE A 131 7.81 -0.28 -7.13
CA ILE A 131 7.67 1.17 -7.34
C ILE A 131 6.22 1.63 -7.12
N GLY A 132 5.25 0.94 -7.70
CA GLY A 132 3.82 1.25 -7.52
C GLY A 132 3.41 1.20 -6.04
N ILE A 133 3.82 0.15 -5.33
CA ILE A 133 3.56 -0.02 -3.90
C ILE A 133 4.23 1.09 -3.08
N GLY A 134 5.49 1.43 -3.38
CA GLY A 134 6.23 2.50 -2.70
C GLY A 134 5.55 3.85 -2.82
N ILE A 135 5.03 4.18 -4.00
CA ILE A 135 4.25 5.40 -4.23
C ILE A 135 2.95 5.35 -3.41
N ALA A 136 2.20 4.26 -3.49
CA ALA A 136 0.89 4.14 -2.84
C ALA A 136 1.00 4.17 -1.30
N SER A 137 2.00 3.49 -0.72
CA SER A 137 2.17 3.37 0.74
C SER A 137 2.40 4.71 1.43
N GLY A 138 3.14 5.61 0.81
CA GLY A 138 3.39 6.96 1.32
C GLY A 138 2.21 7.91 1.07
N LEU A 139 1.63 7.86 -0.15
CA LEU A 139 0.59 8.80 -0.55
C LEU A 139 -0.78 8.50 0.04
N SER A 140 -1.11 7.23 0.29
CA SER A 140 -2.43 6.83 0.82
C SER A 140 -2.74 7.49 2.16
N PRO A 141 -1.92 7.34 3.21
CA PRO A 141 -2.19 8.00 4.50
C PRO A 141 -2.09 9.53 4.40
N MET A 142 -1.21 10.08 3.55
CA MET A 142 -1.09 11.53 3.33
C MET A 142 -2.38 12.08 2.72
N TYR A 143 -2.90 11.47 1.66
CA TYR A 143 -4.15 11.88 1.03
C TYR A 143 -5.35 11.80 1.97
N ILE A 144 -5.43 10.73 2.77
CA ILE A 144 -6.46 10.58 3.81
C ILE A 144 -6.35 11.73 4.83
N ALA A 145 -5.15 12.08 5.27
CA ALA A 145 -4.92 13.16 6.23
C ALA A 145 -5.29 14.54 5.68
N GLU A 146 -5.14 14.78 4.37
CA GLU A 146 -5.51 16.04 3.72
C GLU A 146 -7.01 16.18 3.53
N VAL A 147 -7.71 15.10 3.15
CA VAL A 147 -9.16 15.12 2.86
C VAL A 147 -9.99 15.00 4.14
N ALA A 148 -9.47 14.35 5.17
CA ALA A 148 -10.20 14.09 6.39
C ALA A 148 -10.39 15.36 7.25
N PRO A 149 -11.62 15.60 7.75
CA PRO A 149 -11.89 16.64 8.73
C PRO A 149 -11.05 16.44 9.99
N THR A 150 -10.59 17.53 10.60
CA THR A 150 -9.71 17.51 11.77
C THR A 150 -10.24 16.66 12.93
N SER A 151 -11.56 16.68 13.13
CA SER A 151 -12.23 15.95 14.22
C SER A 151 -12.15 14.42 14.12
N ILE A 152 -11.99 13.87 12.90
CA ILE A 152 -11.97 12.41 12.65
C ILE A 152 -10.72 11.96 11.89
N ARG A 153 -9.78 12.87 11.59
CA ARG A 153 -8.58 12.60 10.81
C ARG A 153 -7.78 11.41 11.32
N GLY A 154 -7.51 11.36 12.62
CA GLY A 154 -6.77 10.27 13.23
C GLY A 154 -7.44 8.90 12.99
N LYS A 155 -8.77 8.82 13.15
CA LYS A 155 -9.53 7.59 12.89
C LYS A 155 -9.45 7.16 11.41
N LEU A 156 -9.51 8.11 10.48
CA LEU A 156 -9.45 7.79 9.04
C LEU A 156 -8.04 7.41 8.61
N VAL A 157 -7.00 8.00 9.17
CA VAL A 157 -5.61 7.59 8.92
C VAL A 157 -5.35 6.19 9.50
N SER A 158 -5.89 5.87 10.70
CA SER A 158 -5.80 4.52 11.27
C SER A 158 -6.51 3.46 10.42
N LEU A 159 -7.49 3.85 9.60
CA LEU A 159 -8.15 2.95 8.64
C LEU A 159 -7.13 2.41 7.61
N ASN A 160 -6.16 3.22 7.17
CA ASN A 160 -5.10 2.75 6.29
C ASN A 160 -4.25 1.64 6.94
N GLN A 161 -3.93 1.76 8.22
CA GLN A 161 -3.21 0.71 8.95
C GLN A 161 -4.05 -0.57 9.08
N LEU A 162 -5.35 -0.43 9.33
CA LEU A 162 -6.27 -1.56 9.38
C LEU A 162 -6.31 -2.30 8.05
N THR A 163 -6.36 -1.57 6.92
CA THR A 163 -6.38 -2.21 5.58
C THR A 163 -5.09 -2.94 5.26
N ILE A 164 -3.91 -2.48 5.73
CA ILE A 164 -2.65 -3.22 5.62
C ILE A 164 -2.77 -4.58 6.32
N VAL A 165 -3.25 -4.59 7.56
CA VAL A 165 -3.42 -5.83 8.34
C VAL A 165 -4.43 -6.78 7.68
N LEU A 166 -5.53 -6.23 7.15
CA LEU A 166 -6.51 -7.03 6.39
C LEU A 166 -5.92 -7.60 5.10
N GLY A 167 -5.02 -6.86 4.44
CA GLY A 167 -4.27 -7.34 3.28
C GLY A 167 -3.36 -8.52 3.64
N ILE A 168 -2.62 -8.41 4.74
CA ILE A 168 -1.78 -9.50 5.28
C ILE A 168 -2.64 -10.73 5.57
N LEU A 169 -3.75 -10.56 6.27
CA LEU A 169 -4.66 -11.66 6.58
C LEU A 169 -5.24 -12.32 5.31
N GLY A 170 -5.67 -11.50 4.35
CA GLY A 170 -6.17 -11.98 3.06
C GLY A 170 -5.14 -12.80 2.29
N ALA A 171 -3.88 -12.37 2.28
CA ALA A 171 -2.78 -13.10 1.66
C ALA A 171 -2.48 -14.42 2.38
N GLN A 172 -2.55 -14.46 3.71
CA GLN A 172 -2.38 -15.71 4.48
C GLN A 172 -3.47 -16.73 4.14
N ILE A 173 -4.72 -16.27 4.06
CA ILE A 173 -5.84 -17.14 3.67
C ILE A 173 -5.65 -17.64 2.23
N ALA A 174 -5.26 -16.77 1.30
CA ALA A 174 -5.00 -17.17 -0.08
C ALA A 174 -3.87 -18.21 -0.18
N ASN A 175 -2.77 -18.00 0.53
CA ASN A 175 -1.64 -18.92 0.57
C ASN A 175 -2.05 -20.29 1.16
N TRP A 176 -2.85 -20.27 2.22
CA TRP A 176 -3.37 -21.51 2.83
C TRP A 176 -4.25 -22.30 1.85
N LEU A 177 -5.18 -21.61 1.16
CA LEU A 177 -6.06 -22.26 0.18
C LEU A 177 -5.30 -22.84 -1.03
N ILE A 178 -4.18 -22.22 -1.41
CA ILE A 178 -3.34 -22.70 -2.52
C ILE A 178 -2.47 -23.88 -2.06
N ALA A 179 -2.00 -23.88 -0.81
CA ALA A 179 -1.14 -24.92 -0.27
C ALA A 179 -1.88 -26.21 0.08
N GLU A 180 -3.16 -26.13 0.47
CA GLU A 180 -3.94 -27.28 0.97
C GLU A 180 -4.11 -28.43 -0.06
N PRO A 181 -4.22 -28.21 -1.39
CA PRO A 181 -4.34 -29.30 -2.36
C PRO A 181 -3.02 -29.96 -2.79
N ILE A 182 -1.88 -29.57 -2.22
CA ILE A 182 -0.59 -30.15 -2.61
C ILE A 182 -0.35 -31.44 -1.82
N PRO A 183 -0.21 -32.62 -2.50
CA PRO A 183 0.17 -33.85 -1.83
C PRO A 183 1.50 -33.69 -1.09
N ALA A 184 1.64 -34.34 0.07
CA ALA A 184 2.84 -34.27 0.91
C ALA A 184 4.13 -34.83 0.25
N ASP A 185 4.03 -35.34 -0.97
CA ASP A 185 5.10 -36.00 -1.73
C ASP A 185 5.78 -35.04 -2.75
N PHE A 186 5.51 -33.74 -2.65
CA PHE A 186 6.17 -32.72 -3.48
C PHE A 186 7.40 -32.12 -2.82
#